data_5d67a5465f4a27d9f7b3e6e1fcf94bea
#
_entry.id   5d67a5465f4a27d9f7b3e6e1fcf94bea
#
_cell.length_a   1.000
_cell.length_b   1.000
_cell.length_c   1.000
_cell.angle_alpha   90.00
_cell.angle_beta   90.00
_cell.angle_gamma   90.00
#
_symmetry.space_group_name_H-M   'P 1'
#
loop_
_entity.id
_entity.type
_entity.pdbx_description
1 polymer ?
#
loop_
_entity_poly.entity_id
_entity_poly.type
_entity_poly.pdbx_seq_one_letter_code
_entity_poly.pdbx_strand_id
1 'polypeptide(L)'
;KTTALALLTELSQAPIENINIKVNLEEEKRNGQFILHLFGEKLISSAHDVSDGGIALTLCELAIVNDLGFMVTEESTEYFFNETQARYIVTINPLKEKQLISLAKEKEVPLTKLGVAKGTNLCFGQNFLSLAHVNDLYHNVISNMMDSKNNLN
;
A
#
# COMPACT_ATOMS: atom_id res chain seq x y z
N LYS A 1 -4.17 -17.52 9.29
CA LYS A 1 -3.32 -16.55 8.56
C LYS A 1 -2.97 -15.43 9.52
N THR A 2 -1.69 -15.21 9.77
CA THR A 2 -1.21 -14.08 10.55
C THR A 2 -1.21 -12.86 9.64
N THR A 3 -1.97 -11.83 9.98
CA THR A 3 -1.95 -10.55 9.24
C THR A 3 -0.75 -9.74 9.67
N ALA A 4 -0.28 -8.80 8.86
CA ALA A 4 0.80 -7.89 9.24
C ALA A 4 0.45 -7.08 10.50
N LEU A 5 -0.82 -6.72 10.69
CA LEU A 5 -1.31 -6.07 11.90
C LEU A 5 -1.21 -6.99 13.12
N ALA A 6 -1.56 -8.27 12.99
CA ALA A 6 -1.41 -9.26 14.06
C ALA A 6 0.06 -9.45 14.45
N LEU A 7 0.96 -9.54 13.47
CA LEU A 7 2.40 -9.63 13.70
C LEU A 7 2.95 -8.39 14.42
N LEU A 8 2.53 -7.19 14.02
CA LEU A 8 2.89 -5.94 14.69
C LEU A 8 2.40 -5.91 16.15
N THR A 9 1.17 -6.35 16.40
CA THR A 9 0.59 -6.44 17.73
C THR A 9 1.39 -7.41 18.60
N GLU A 10 1.80 -8.54 18.05
CA GLU A 10 2.64 -9.54 18.70
C GLU A 10 4.03 -8.97 19.07
N LEU A 11 4.67 -8.25 18.14
CA LEU A 11 5.96 -7.61 18.35
C LEU A 11 5.89 -6.44 19.35
N SER A 12 4.80 -5.71 19.39
CA SER A 12 4.58 -4.59 20.33
C SER A 12 4.04 -5.01 21.68
N GLN A 13 3.74 -6.31 21.89
CA GLN A 13 3.10 -6.85 23.10
C GLN A 13 1.74 -6.22 23.43
N ALA A 14 1.09 -5.59 22.45
CA ALA A 14 -0.23 -5.02 22.60
C ALA A 14 -1.31 -6.12 22.46
N PRO A 15 -2.44 -6.05 23.18
CA PRO A 15 -3.50 -7.04 23.06
C PRO A 15 -4.15 -6.97 21.67
N ILE A 16 -4.32 -8.13 21.01
CA ILE A 16 -5.09 -8.25 19.78
C ILE A 16 -6.57 -8.16 20.15
N GLU A 17 -7.15 -6.98 20.07
CA GLU A 17 -8.59 -6.86 20.08
C GLU A 17 -9.12 -7.33 18.72
N ASN A 18 -10.12 -8.23 18.75
CA ASN A 18 -10.74 -8.92 17.62
C ASN A 18 -10.70 -8.14 16.30
N ILE A 19 -9.71 -8.43 15.45
CA ILE A 19 -9.64 -7.89 14.09
C ILE A 19 -10.68 -8.64 13.27
N ASN A 20 -11.88 -8.09 13.21
CA ASN A 20 -12.97 -8.66 12.42
C ASN A 20 -12.84 -8.12 10.98
N ILE A 21 -12.08 -8.80 10.15
CA ILE A 21 -11.99 -8.49 8.71
C ILE A 21 -13.31 -8.91 8.09
N LYS A 22 -14.19 -7.93 7.87
CA LYS A 22 -15.45 -8.17 7.14
C LYS A 22 -15.15 -8.12 5.64
N VAL A 23 -15.48 -9.20 4.96
CA VAL A 23 -15.48 -9.24 3.49
C VAL A 23 -16.80 -8.68 2.99
N ASN A 24 -16.74 -7.62 2.18
CA ASN A 24 -17.88 -7.01 1.52
C ASN A 24 -17.77 -7.19 0.00
N LEU A 25 -18.40 -8.22 -0.54
CA LEU A 25 -18.31 -8.56 -1.97
C LEU A 25 -18.91 -7.48 -2.89
N GLU A 26 -19.90 -6.73 -2.43
CA GLU A 26 -20.49 -5.63 -3.21
C GLU A 26 -19.49 -4.45 -3.32
N GLU A 27 -18.80 -4.16 -2.24
CA GLU A 27 -17.73 -3.15 -2.23
C GLU A 27 -16.56 -3.56 -3.09
N GLU A 28 -16.11 -4.80 -2.99
CA GLU A 28 -15.04 -5.39 -3.82
C GLU A 28 -15.38 -5.26 -5.31
N LYS A 29 -16.58 -5.67 -5.70
CA LYS A 29 -17.06 -5.57 -7.08
C LYS A 29 -17.12 -4.12 -7.55
N ARG A 30 -17.72 -3.23 -6.76
CA ARG A 30 -17.86 -1.82 -7.11
C ARG A 30 -16.50 -1.14 -7.29
N ASN A 31 -15.59 -1.34 -6.33
CA ASN A 31 -14.28 -0.71 -6.35
C ASN A 31 -13.42 -1.29 -7.48
N GLY A 32 -13.42 -2.60 -7.70
CA GLY A 32 -12.73 -3.24 -8.82
C GLY A 32 -13.24 -2.75 -10.19
N GLN A 33 -14.56 -2.63 -10.37
CA GLN A 33 -15.14 -2.06 -11.60
C GLN A 33 -14.74 -0.59 -11.79
N PHE A 34 -14.65 0.17 -10.71
CA PHE A 34 -14.19 1.56 -10.77
C PHE A 34 -12.74 1.64 -11.23
N ILE A 35 -11.84 0.80 -10.74
CA ILE A 35 -10.44 0.74 -11.21
C ILE A 35 -10.37 0.43 -12.71
N LEU A 36 -11.13 -0.55 -13.19
CA LEU A 36 -11.19 -0.88 -14.63
C LEU A 36 -11.66 0.31 -15.46
N HIS A 37 -12.67 1.04 -14.98
CA HIS A 37 -13.15 2.24 -15.64
C HIS A 37 -12.07 3.34 -15.69
N LEU A 38 -11.36 3.58 -14.59
CA LEU A 38 -10.26 4.57 -14.54
C LEU A 38 -9.13 4.24 -15.53
N PHE A 39 -8.80 2.97 -15.72
CA PHE A 39 -7.85 2.55 -16.75
C PHE A 39 -8.39 2.81 -18.15
N GLY A 40 -9.64 2.44 -18.43
CA GLY A 40 -10.28 2.68 -19.74
C GLY A 40 -10.25 4.16 -20.14
N GLU A 41 -10.53 5.05 -19.20
CA GLU A 41 -10.49 6.50 -19.37
C GLU A 41 -9.07 7.10 -19.31
N LYS A 42 -8.05 6.28 -19.09
CA LYS A 42 -6.64 6.71 -18.91
C LYS A 42 -6.48 7.78 -17.83
N LEU A 43 -7.28 7.71 -16.77
CA LEU A 43 -7.24 8.66 -15.66
C LEU A 43 -6.13 8.35 -14.67
N ILE A 44 -5.73 7.09 -14.55
CA ILE A 44 -4.67 6.63 -13.64
C ILE A 44 -3.46 6.16 -14.41
N SER A 45 -2.29 6.25 -13.79
CA SER A 45 -1.02 5.80 -14.36
C SER A 45 -0.64 4.41 -13.87
N SER A 46 -1.01 4.06 -12.63
CA SER A 46 -0.83 2.74 -12.05
C SER A 46 -1.94 2.46 -11.03
N ALA A 47 -2.17 1.19 -10.76
CA ALA A 47 -3.01 0.72 -9.66
C ALA A 47 -2.40 -0.54 -9.05
N HIS A 48 -2.61 -0.70 -7.76
CA HIS A 48 -2.22 -1.88 -7.01
C HIS A 48 -3.30 -2.15 -5.95
N ASP A 49 -3.68 -3.39 -5.78
CA ASP A 49 -4.57 -3.81 -4.69
C ASP A 49 -3.83 -3.79 -3.35
N VAL A 50 -4.57 -3.53 -2.29
CA VAL A 50 -4.04 -3.60 -0.93
C VAL A 50 -4.30 -5.00 -0.38
N SER A 51 -3.22 -5.76 -0.17
CA SER A 51 -3.24 -7.14 0.31
C SER A 51 -2.35 -7.32 1.55
N ASP A 52 -1.52 -8.36 1.57
CA ASP A 52 -0.61 -8.65 2.68
C ASP A 52 0.32 -7.46 2.95
N GLY A 53 0.47 -7.06 4.22
CA GLY A 53 1.26 -5.91 4.62
C GLY A 53 0.55 -4.55 4.49
N GLY A 54 -0.69 -4.55 4.01
CA GLY A 54 -1.54 -3.36 3.93
C GLY A 54 -1.00 -2.28 2.99
N ILE A 55 -1.42 -1.04 3.23
CA ILE A 55 -1.02 0.14 2.44
C ILE A 55 0.50 0.33 2.45
N ALA A 56 1.17 0.02 3.57
CA ALA A 56 2.61 0.23 3.69
C ALA A 56 3.39 -0.59 2.66
N LEU A 57 3.14 -1.90 2.59
CA LEU A 57 3.83 -2.77 1.64
C LEU A 57 3.43 -2.45 0.19
N THR A 58 2.14 -2.23 -0.07
CA THR A 58 1.64 -1.82 -1.39
C THR A 58 2.34 -0.56 -1.91
N LEU A 59 2.56 0.45 -1.05
CA LEU A 59 3.29 1.66 -1.42
C LEU A 59 4.77 1.36 -1.72
N CYS A 60 5.41 0.48 -0.93
CA CYS A 60 6.80 0.07 -1.18
C CYS A 60 6.93 -0.66 -2.53
N GLU A 61 6.02 -1.58 -2.84
CA GLU A 61 6.01 -2.31 -4.10
C GLU A 61 5.80 -1.38 -5.30
N LEU A 62 4.85 -0.45 -5.20
CA LEU A 62 4.65 0.59 -6.21
C LEU A 62 5.90 1.46 -6.40
N ALA A 63 6.59 1.81 -5.32
CA ALA A 63 7.82 2.61 -5.38
C ALA A 63 8.96 1.84 -6.05
N ILE A 64 9.14 0.56 -5.73
CA ILE A 64 10.16 -0.32 -6.32
C ILE A 64 9.92 -0.47 -7.83
N VAL A 65 8.69 -0.82 -8.23
CA VAL A 65 8.35 -1.07 -9.65
C VAL A 65 8.49 0.18 -10.50
N ASN A 66 8.21 1.37 -9.95
CA ASN A 66 8.27 2.63 -10.69
C ASN A 66 9.58 3.40 -10.50
N ASP A 67 10.51 2.89 -9.68
CA ASP A 67 11.74 3.58 -9.27
C ASP A 67 11.48 5.02 -8.79
N LEU A 68 10.43 5.20 -8.00
CA LEU A 68 9.93 6.50 -7.58
C LEU A 68 9.46 6.46 -6.12
N GLY A 69 10.06 7.30 -5.29
CA GLY A 69 9.66 7.45 -3.89
C GLY A 69 8.29 8.11 -3.72
N PHE A 70 7.88 8.25 -2.47
CA PHE A 70 6.62 8.92 -2.13
C PHE A 70 6.72 9.67 -0.80
N MET A 71 5.78 10.57 -0.58
CA MET A 71 5.54 11.21 0.70
C MET A 71 4.07 11.10 1.06
N VAL A 72 3.77 10.41 2.17
CA VAL A 72 2.44 10.34 2.77
C VAL A 72 2.47 11.02 4.13
N THR A 73 1.38 11.67 4.52
CA THR A 73 1.29 12.48 5.74
C THR A 73 0.70 11.72 6.92
N GLU A 74 0.05 10.58 6.66
CA GLU A 74 -0.50 9.72 7.71
C GLU A 74 0.64 9.08 8.53
N GLU A 75 0.48 9.00 9.85
CA GLU A 75 1.46 8.43 10.77
C GLU A 75 0.95 7.20 11.51
N SER A 76 -0.35 6.88 11.40
CA SER A 76 -0.96 5.76 12.11
C SER A 76 -0.47 4.42 11.59
N THR A 77 0.22 3.67 12.43
CA THR A 77 0.66 2.31 12.13
C THR A 77 -0.52 1.39 11.80
N GLU A 78 -1.61 1.50 12.56
CA GLU A 78 -2.83 0.73 12.33
C GLU A 78 -3.40 1.00 10.92
N TYR A 79 -3.42 2.23 10.48
CA TYR A 79 -3.90 2.61 9.15
C TYR A 79 -3.05 1.98 8.04
N PHE A 80 -1.73 2.01 8.17
CA PHE A 80 -0.81 1.50 7.15
C PHE A 80 -0.80 -0.01 7.05
N PHE A 81 -0.90 -0.74 8.17
CA PHE A 81 -0.80 -2.20 8.19
C PHE A 81 -2.15 -2.91 8.25
N ASN A 82 -3.24 -2.18 8.13
CA ASN A 82 -4.56 -2.77 8.00
C ASN A 82 -4.70 -3.46 6.64
N GLU A 83 -5.17 -4.71 6.64
CA GLU A 83 -5.36 -5.57 5.47
C GLU A 83 -6.84 -5.74 5.09
N THR A 84 -7.67 -4.75 5.39
CA THR A 84 -9.07 -4.74 4.96
C THR A 84 -9.14 -4.79 3.43
N GLN A 85 -9.99 -5.68 2.91
CA GLN A 85 -10.14 -5.91 1.48
C GLN A 85 -10.85 -4.75 0.74
N ALA A 86 -11.00 -4.88 -0.57
CA ALA A 86 -11.64 -3.91 -1.46
C ALA A 86 -10.93 -2.55 -1.57
N ARG A 87 -9.66 -2.47 -1.23
CA ARG A 87 -8.86 -1.24 -1.33
C ARG A 87 -7.82 -1.34 -2.43
N TYR A 88 -7.61 -0.22 -3.10
CA TYR A 88 -6.64 -0.07 -4.17
C TYR A 88 -5.88 1.23 -3.99
N ILE A 89 -4.58 1.23 -4.29
CA ILE A 89 -3.78 2.44 -4.41
C ILE A 89 -3.64 2.77 -5.88
N VAL A 90 -3.93 4.00 -6.25
CA VAL A 90 -3.78 4.49 -7.62
C VAL A 90 -2.85 5.70 -7.67
N THR A 91 -2.10 5.83 -8.75
CA THR A 91 -1.34 7.05 -9.05
C THR A 91 -1.98 7.78 -10.22
N ILE A 92 -2.02 9.10 -10.10
CA ILE A 92 -2.64 9.97 -11.10
C ILE A 92 -1.76 11.17 -11.44
N ASN A 93 -1.98 11.73 -12.62
CA ASN A 93 -1.47 13.06 -12.90
C ASN A 93 -2.25 14.09 -12.07
N PRO A 94 -1.59 15.01 -11.35
CA PRO A 94 -2.27 16.04 -10.54
C PRO A 94 -3.32 16.85 -11.29
N LEU A 95 -3.15 17.06 -12.59
CA LEU A 95 -4.13 17.77 -13.44
C LEU A 95 -5.49 17.04 -13.55
N LYS A 96 -5.51 15.73 -13.30
CA LYS A 96 -6.71 14.90 -13.35
C LYS A 96 -7.37 14.67 -11.97
N GLU A 97 -6.80 15.21 -10.90
CA GLU A 97 -7.28 15.00 -9.53
C GLU A 97 -8.76 15.39 -9.36
N LYS A 98 -9.15 16.56 -9.87
CA LYS A 98 -10.56 17.03 -9.78
C LYS A 98 -11.53 16.10 -10.53
N GLN A 99 -11.13 15.60 -11.68
CA GLN A 99 -11.94 14.67 -12.48
C GLN A 99 -12.12 13.34 -11.74
N LEU A 100 -11.04 12.80 -11.16
CA LEU A 100 -11.10 11.57 -10.37
C LEU A 100 -12.03 11.71 -9.16
N ILE A 101 -11.91 12.82 -8.41
CA ILE A 101 -12.75 13.07 -7.24
C ILE A 101 -14.23 13.15 -7.63
N SER A 102 -14.55 13.85 -8.73
CA SER A 102 -15.93 13.95 -9.22
C SER A 102 -16.51 12.59 -9.60
N LEU A 103 -15.70 11.78 -10.31
CA LEU A 103 -16.11 10.46 -10.76
C LEU A 103 -16.27 9.48 -9.58
N ALA A 104 -15.36 9.50 -8.62
CA ALA A 104 -15.46 8.68 -7.41
C ALA A 104 -16.75 8.99 -6.62
N LYS A 105 -17.09 10.28 -6.51
CA LYS A 105 -18.34 10.73 -5.89
C LYS A 105 -19.58 10.24 -6.66
N GLU A 106 -19.58 10.35 -7.99
CA GLU A 106 -20.67 9.87 -8.85
C GLU A 106 -20.90 8.35 -8.70
N LYS A 107 -19.81 7.60 -8.59
CA LYS A 107 -19.85 6.12 -8.47
C LYS A 107 -19.93 5.63 -7.03
N GLU A 108 -20.06 6.54 -6.06
CA GLU A 108 -20.13 6.23 -4.63
C GLU A 108 -18.93 5.40 -4.13
N VAL A 109 -17.74 5.63 -4.71
CA VAL A 109 -16.49 4.98 -4.29
C VAL A 109 -15.73 5.89 -3.33
N PRO A 110 -15.45 5.44 -2.09
CA PRO A 110 -14.64 6.20 -1.16
C PRO A 110 -13.24 6.46 -1.72
N LEU A 111 -12.78 7.70 -1.63
CA LEU A 111 -11.48 8.11 -2.14
C LEU A 111 -10.72 8.93 -1.08
N THR A 112 -9.50 8.54 -0.78
CA THR A 112 -8.61 9.26 0.14
C THR A 112 -7.30 9.59 -0.56
N LYS A 113 -6.87 10.85 -0.46
CA LYS A 113 -5.56 11.27 -0.94
C LYS A 113 -4.50 10.91 0.11
N LEU A 114 -3.62 9.98 -0.21
CA LEU A 114 -2.55 9.55 0.69
C LEU A 114 -1.36 10.53 0.71
N GLY A 115 -0.99 11.06 -0.44
CA GLY A 115 0.20 11.90 -0.56
C GLY A 115 0.61 12.14 -2.00
N VAL A 116 1.91 12.23 -2.22
CA VAL A 116 2.50 12.48 -3.54
C VAL A 116 3.65 11.52 -3.82
N ALA A 117 3.72 11.01 -5.05
CA ALA A 117 4.84 10.24 -5.55
C ALA A 117 5.93 11.19 -6.05
N LYS A 118 7.13 11.15 -5.43
CA LYS A 118 8.29 11.96 -5.83
C LYS A 118 9.58 11.52 -5.14
N GLY A 119 10.71 11.82 -5.77
CA GLY A 119 12.04 11.62 -5.18
C GLY A 119 12.45 10.16 -5.06
N THR A 120 13.41 9.88 -4.19
CA THR A 120 14.04 8.58 -4.00
C THR A 120 13.91 8.06 -2.56
N ASN A 121 13.03 8.67 -1.77
CA ASN A 121 12.74 8.24 -0.40
C ASN A 121 11.28 7.88 -0.25
N LEU A 122 11.02 6.94 0.63
CA LEU A 122 9.70 6.54 1.09
C LEU A 122 9.46 7.23 2.43
N CYS A 123 8.55 8.20 2.45
CA CYS A 123 8.27 9.00 3.64
C CYS A 123 6.88 8.66 4.18
N PHE A 124 6.84 8.18 5.42
CA PHE A 124 5.62 7.90 6.19
C PHE A 124 5.58 8.89 7.37
N GLY A 125 4.84 9.99 7.21
CA GLY A 125 4.87 11.10 8.16
C GLY A 125 6.28 11.65 8.32
N GLN A 126 6.84 11.57 9.52
CA GLN A 126 8.21 12.01 9.84
C GLN A 126 9.29 10.94 9.59
N ASN A 127 8.89 9.70 9.38
CA ASN A 127 9.81 8.59 9.14
C ASN A 127 10.14 8.47 7.64
N PHE A 128 11.37 8.13 7.32
CA PHE A 128 11.78 7.90 5.94
C PHE A 128 12.74 6.72 5.80
N LEU A 129 12.64 6.08 4.65
CA LEU A 129 13.53 5.02 4.20
C LEU A 129 14.02 5.37 2.79
N SER A 130 15.27 5.04 2.44
CA SER A 130 15.69 5.18 1.06
C SER A 130 15.07 4.07 0.20
N LEU A 131 14.65 4.41 -1.01
CA LEU A 131 14.11 3.43 -1.97
C LEU A 131 15.13 2.32 -2.26
N ALA A 132 16.41 2.67 -2.38
CA ALA A 132 17.48 1.70 -2.58
C ALA A 132 17.55 0.66 -1.45
N HIS A 133 17.42 1.09 -0.20
CA HIS A 133 17.42 0.18 0.94
C HIS A 133 16.19 -0.75 0.94
N VAL A 134 15.02 -0.21 0.68
CA VAL A 134 13.77 -1.01 0.61
C VAL A 134 13.83 -2.01 -0.55
N ASN A 135 14.35 -1.60 -1.70
CA ASN A 135 14.55 -2.48 -2.85
C ASN A 135 15.52 -3.62 -2.55
N ASP A 136 16.62 -3.34 -1.86
CA ASP A 136 17.58 -4.36 -1.42
C ASP A 136 16.95 -5.36 -0.45
N LEU A 137 16.21 -4.88 0.55
CA LEU A 137 15.46 -5.75 1.47
C LEU A 137 14.45 -6.62 0.72
N TYR A 138 13.69 -6.05 -0.21
CA TYR A 138 12.65 -6.77 -0.93
C TYR A 138 13.20 -7.92 -1.78
N HIS A 139 14.32 -7.70 -2.46
CA HIS A 139 14.87 -8.69 -3.39
C HIS A 139 15.89 -9.66 -2.76
N ASN A 140 16.62 -9.25 -1.71
CA ASN A 140 17.78 -10.00 -1.24
C ASN A 140 17.60 -10.67 0.12
N VAL A 141 16.47 -10.49 0.83
CA VAL A 141 16.26 -11.10 2.16
C VAL A 141 16.43 -12.61 2.13
N ILE A 142 15.79 -13.30 1.19
CA ILE A 142 15.84 -14.78 1.13
C ILE A 142 17.25 -15.26 0.79
N SER A 143 17.91 -14.63 -0.17
CA SER A 143 19.28 -14.93 -0.57
C SER A 143 20.24 -14.76 0.61
N ASN A 144 20.17 -13.64 1.31
CA ASN A 144 21.00 -13.32 2.46
C ASN A 144 20.75 -14.31 3.64
N MET A 145 19.51 -14.73 3.84
CA MET A 145 19.17 -15.75 4.85
C MET A 145 19.73 -17.12 4.51
N MET A 146 19.79 -17.49 3.23
CA MET A 146 20.37 -18.75 2.77
C MET A 146 21.89 -18.75 2.92
N ASP A 147 22.54 -17.65 2.56
CA ASP A 147 24.00 -17.50 2.66
C ASP A 147 24.48 -17.47 4.11
N SER A 148 23.73 -16.86 5.02
CA SER A 148 24.07 -16.84 6.45
C SER A 148 24.03 -18.22 7.10
N LYS A 149 23.18 -19.15 6.61
CA LYS A 149 23.15 -20.54 7.10
C LYS A 149 24.35 -21.37 6.62
N ASN A 150 24.95 -21.03 5.48
CA ASN A 150 26.14 -21.72 4.96
C ASN A 150 27.44 -21.32 5.70
N ASN A 151 27.42 -20.23 6.46
CA ASN A 151 28.57 -19.78 7.27
C ASN A 151 28.57 -20.30 8.71
N LEU A 152 27.65 -21.19 9.08
CA LEU A 152 27.51 -21.79 10.42
C LEU A 152 27.98 -23.26 10.49
N ASN A 153 28.76 -23.74 9.50
CA ASN A 153 29.38 -25.07 9.50
C ASN A 153 30.90 -25.00 9.63
#